data_628e560a2755a1a7ae6ea1c5114778d5
#
_entry.id   628e560a2755a1a7ae6ea1c5114778d5
#
_cell.length_a   1.000
_cell.length_b   1.000
_cell.length_c   1.000
_cell.angle_alpha   90.00
_cell.angle_beta   90.00
_cell.angle_gamma   90.00
#
_symmetry.space_group_name_H-M   'P 1'
#
loop_
_entity.id
_entity.type
_entity.pdbx_description
1 polymer ?
#
loop_
_entity_poly.entity_id
_entity_poly.type
_entity_poly.pdbx_seq_one_letter_code
_entity_poly.pdbx_strand_id
1 'polypeptide(L)'
;MQIERGRNNMSLPVVALVGRPNVGKSTIFNRIINSRVAIVEDKAGVTRDRIYARAEWMGHEFILIDTGGITLDSGEIEEQIKAQAEIAIDEADVIVMLGDVTQHMTNMDETIAKMLYRTKKPVILAINKADNPEQRTDIYDFYSLGLGDPIPVSGSHGTGMGDLLDAIVGEFGDKANQHEDGSIRFSVIGRPNVGKSSLVNTILGEQRVIVSNIEGTTRDAIDTTFTNDGQKYTIVDTAGIRRRGKVYEKTEKYSVLRAISAIEESDITLLVLDASTGIREQDKHVAGYAHDAGRGVIIVVNKWDLPKKDSRSMKDFEDTIRREFQYLDYAPIIFVCAKTGQRVPDILKLVKEVHENQTRRIQSSVLNDLLLEATRITPTPLVNGKRLRIYYMTQVAVTPPTFVVFVHDPELLHFSYQRFLIN
;
A
#
# COMPACT_ATOMS: atom_id res chain seq x y z
N MET A 1 15.81 11.91 -22.54
CA MET A 1 14.60 12.72 -22.34
C MET A 1 13.42 11.75 -22.38
N GLN A 2 13.15 11.07 -21.26
CA GLN A 2 11.99 10.21 -21.10
C GLN A 2 10.88 11.04 -20.49
N ILE A 3 9.79 11.18 -21.23
CA ILE A 3 8.54 11.77 -20.76
C ILE A 3 7.87 10.68 -19.93
N GLU A 4 7.99 10.74 -18.61
CA GLU A 4 7.10 9.96 -17.74
C GLU A 4 5.68 10.51 -17.95
N ARG A 5 4.86 9.69 -18.59
CA ARG A 5 3.41 9.93 -18.73
C ARG A 5 2.81 10.01 -17.35
N GLY A 6 1.95 11.00 -17.12
CA GLY A 6 1.30 11.26 -15.86
C GLY A 6 0.71 9.99 -15.26
N ARG A 7 1.15 9.66 -14.04
CA ARG A 7 0.58 8.58 -13.24
C ARG A 7 -0.83 8.99 -12.85
N ASN A 8 -1.81 8.32 -13.43
CA ASN A 8 -3.20 8.38 -12.97
C ASN A 8 -3.25 7.78 -11.55
N ASN A 9 -4.09 8.35 -10.72
CA ASN A 9 -4.31 7.98 -9.31
C ASN A 9 -5.06 6.65 -9.22
N MET A 10 -4.36 5.52 -9.47
CA MET A 10 -4.91 4.16 -9.41
C MET A 10 -4.36 3.44 -8.21
N SER A 11 -5.21 2.68 -7.49
CA SER A 11 -4.75 1.64 -6.59
C SER A 11 -3.94 0.63 -7.39
N LEU A 12 -2.73 0.30 -6.89
CA LEU A 12 -1.91 -0.71 -7.56
C LEU A 12 -2.58 -2.07 -7.43
N PRO A 13 -2.71 -2.85 -8.52
CA PRO A 13 -3.18 -4.21 -8.43
C PRO A 13 -2.33 -5.05 -7.49
N VAL A 14 -2.95 -5.91 -6.71
CA VAL A 14 -2.29 -6.80 -5.77
C VAL A 14 -2.21 -8.20 -6.34
N VAL A 15 -0.99 -8.76 -6.42
CA VAL A 15 -0.71 -10.11 -6.94
C VAL A 15 -0.18 -10.98 -5.80
N ALA A 16 -0.82 -12.09 -5.49
CA ALA A 16 -0.37 -13.00 -4.44
C ALA A 16 0.18 -14.30 -5.02
N LEU A 17 1.36 -14.71 -4.53
CA LEU A 17 1.96 -16.01 -4.82
C LEU A 17 1.48 -17.04 -3.80
N VAL A 18 0.80 -18.09 -4.25
CA VAL A 18 0.26 -19.18 -3.44
C VAL A 18 0.83 -20.52 -3.90
N GLY A 19 0.97 -21.45 -3.00
CA GLY A 19 1.45 -22.79 -3.32
C GLY A 19 2.01 -23.48 -2.08
N ARG A 20 2.18 -24.80 -2.13
CA ARG A 20 2.74 -25.57 -1.03
C ARG A 20 4.16 -25.12 -0.65
N PRO A 21 4.69 -25.51 0.50
CA PRO A 21 6.08 -25.23 0.87
C PRO A 21 7.08 -25.74 -0.17
N ASN A 22 8.17 -25.00 -0.34
CA ASN A 22 9.31 -25.36 -1.19
C ASN A 22 9.06 -25.42 -2.72
N VAL A 23 7.91 -24.96 -3.22
CA VAL A 23 7.68 -24.79 -4.66
C VAL A 23 8.47 -23.61 -5.26
N GLY A 24 9.09 -22.78 -4.42
CA GLY A 24 9.92 -21.66 -4.84
C GLY A 24 9.19 -20.31 -4.90
N LYS A 25 8.14 -20.09 -4.09
CA LYS A 25 7.43 -18.80 -3.98
C LYS A 25 8.40 -17.64 -3.78
N SER A 26 9.23 -17.72 -2.74
CA SER A 26 10.21 -16.67 -2.42
C SER A 26 11.31 -16.53 -3.49
N THR A 27 11.61 -17.59 -4.23
CA THR A 27 12.57 -17.51 -5.35
C THR A 27 11.96 -16.71 -6.51
N ILE A 28 10.72 -16.98 -6.88
CA ILE A 28 9.97 -16.24 -7.89
C ILE A 28 9.78 -14.79 -7.46
N PHE A 29 9.36 -14.57 -6.20
CA PHE A 29 9.22 -13.25 -5.61
C PHE A 29 10.52 -12.44 -5.72
N ASN A 30 11.64 -12.99 -5.22
CA ASN A 30 12.93 -12.33 -5.30
C ASN A 30 13.41 -12.12 -6.74
N ARG A 31 13.07 -13.03 -7.65
CA ARG A 31 13.42 -12.89 -9.07
C ARG A 31 12.69 -11.72 -9.71
N ILE A 32 11.41 -11.56 -9.46
CA ILE A 32 10.60 -10.44 -9.95
C ILE A 32 11.15 -9.11 -9.39
N ILE A 33 11.43 -9.05 -8.09
CA ILE A 33 11.91 -7.82 -7.43
C ILE A 33 13.34 -7.46 -7.82
N ASN A 34 14.26 -8.43 -7.94
CA ASN A 34 15.66 -8.18 -8.27
C ASN A 34 15.92 -8.08 -9.79
N SER A 35 14.95 -8.38 -10.65
CA SER A 35 15.05 -8.03 -12.07
C SER A 35 15.01 -6.49 -12.20
N ARG A 36 15.67 -5.91 -13.24
CA ARG A 36 15.67 -4.45 -13.52
C ARG A 36 14.26 -3.85 -13.71
N VAL A 37 13.25 -4.62 -13.41
CA VAL A 37 11.82 -4.37 -13.51
C VAL A 37 11.24 -3.79 -12.22
N ALA A 38 11.93 -3.97 -11.06
CA ALA A 38 11.46 -3.45 -9.79
C ALA A 38 12.22 -2.18 -9.41
N ILE A 39 11.48 -1.12 -9.13
CA ILE A 39 12.01 0.09 -8.52
C ILE A 39 12.09 -0.18 -7.01
N VAL A 40 13.19 -0.78 -6.56
CA VAL A 40 13.51 -0.84 -5.13
C VAL A 40 14.17 0.47 -4.76
N GLU A 41 13.44 1.41 -4.20
CA GLU A 41 14.06 2.52 -3.49
C GLU A 41 14.70 1.99 -2.20
N ASP A 42 16.03 1.88 -2.19
CA ASP A 42 16.85 1.63 -1.00
C ASP A 42 16.78 2.88 -0.10
N LYS A 43 15.68 3.05 0.66
CA LYS A 43 15.62 4.03 1.74
C LYS A 43 15.99 3.35 3.04
N ALA A 44 17.09 3.80 3.63
CA ALA A 44 17.54 3.37 4.96
C ALA A 44 16.45 3.69 6.00
N GLY A 45 15.90 2.66 6.64
CA GLY A 45 14.93 2.78 7.73
C GLY A 45 13.70 1.88 7.64
N VAL A 46 13.43 1.27 6.48
CA VAL A 46 12.37 0.26 6.35
C VAL A 46 13.01 -1.11 6.48
N THR A 47 12.70 -1.81 7.55
CA THR A 47 13.07 -3.23 7.69
C THR A 47 12.48 -3.97 6.51
N ARG A 48 13.33 -4.66 5.73
CA ARG A 48 12.96 -5.56 4.63
C ARG A 48 12.02 -6.64 5.15
N ASP A 49 10.74 -6.34 5.27
CA ASP A 49 9.74 -7.39 5.38
C ASP A 49 9.63 -8.03 4.00
N ARG A 50 10.17 -9.24 3.88
CA ARG A 50 10.25 -10.05 2.65
C ARG A 50 8.89 -10.57 2.17
N ILE A 51 7.78 -9.96 2.56
CA ILE A 51 6.45 -10.49 2.32
C ILE A 51 5.76 -9.79 1.15
N TYR A 52 6.06 -8.52 0.91
CA TYR A 52 5.49 -7.75 -0.20
C TYR A 52 6.53 -6.79 -0.79
N ALA A 53 6.36 -6.46 -2.06
CA ALA A 53 7.16 -5.46 -2.74
C ALA A 53 6.40 -4.88 -3.92
N ARG A 54 6.74 -3.64 -4.30
CA ARG A 54 6.29 -3.07 -5.58
C ARG A 54 7.12 -3.68 -6.71
N ALA A 55 6.44 -4.03 -7.78
CA ALA A 55 7.02 -4.50 -9.03
C ALA A 55 6.41 -3.71 -10.20
N GLU A 56 7.13 -3.65 -11.30
CA GLU A 56 6.68 -3.04 -12.55
C GLU A 56 6.95 -3.98 -13.71
N TRP A 57 6.01 -4.12 -14.64
CA TRP A 57 6.20 -4.83 -15.88
C TRP A 57 5.51 -4.10 -17.03
N MET A 58 6.24 -3.83 -18.12
CA MET A 58 5.72 -3.15 -19.31
C MET A 58 4.99 -1.82 -19.00
N GLY A 59 5.42 -1.10 -17.95
CA GLY A 59 4.80 0.15 -17.51
C GLY A 59 3.59 0.00 -16.58
N HIS A 60 3.26 -1.23 -16.16
CA HIS A 60 2.22 -1.53 -15.18
C HIS A 60 2.85 -1.82 -13.82
N GLU A 61 2.58 -0.96 -12.84
CA GLU A 61 3.00 -1.16 -11.45
C GLU A 61 1.98 -2.03 -10.70
N PHE A 62 2.45 -2.88 -9.79
CA PHE A 62 1.62 -3.71 -8.93
C PHE A 62 2.34 -4.07 -7.64
N ILE A 63 1.56 -4.53 -6.63
CA ILE A 63 2.10 -5.06 -5.37
C ILE A 63 2.17 -6.56 -5.48
N LEU A 64 3.36 -7.14 -5.25
CA LEU A 64 3.57 -8.58 -5.19
C LEU A 64 3.65 -9.03 -3.73
N ILE A 65 2.91 -10.11 -3.38
CA ILE A 65 2.87 -10.70 -2.04
C ILE A 65 3.43 -12.12 -2.08
N ASP A 66 4.44 -12.41 -1.23
CA ASP A 66 4.89 -13.78 -0.93
C ASP A 66 4.13 -14.33 0.29
N THR A 67 3.07 -15.11 0.05
CA THR A 67 2.33 -15.73 1.15
C THR A 67 3.14 -16.77 1.93
N GLY A 68 4.24 -17.30 1.36
CA GLY A 68 5.14 -18.24 2.01
C GLY A 68 5.89 -17.67 3.21
N GLY A 69 6.06 -16.35 3.26
CA GLY A 69 6.62 -15.63 4.42
C GLY A 69 5.64 -15.51 5.60
N ILE A 70 4.36 -15.86 5.40
CA ILE A 70 3.33 -15.79 6.43
C ILE A 70 3.28 -17.13 7.17
N THR A 71 3.81 -17.17 8.38
CA THR A 71 3.75 -18.35 9.26
C THR A 71 2.78 -18.09 10.40
N LEU A 72 1.91 -19.09 10.70
CA LEU A 72 1.13 -19.09 11.93
C LEU A 72 2.01 -19.63 13.07
N ASP A 73 1.92 -19.03 14.25
CA ASP A 73 2.76 -19.38 15.42
C ASP A 73 2.55 -20.81 15.96
N SER A 74 1.51 -21.50 15.52
CA SER A 74 1.24 -22.92 15.86
C SER A 74 0.16 -23.46 14.92
N GLY A 75 0.46 -24.45 14.12
CA GLY A 75 -0.48 -25.15 13.26
C GLY A 75 0.21 -26.22 12.41
N GLU A 76 -0.55 -27.26 12.04
CA GLU A 76 -0.10 -28.24 11.06
C GLU A 76 0.15 -27.56 9.71
N ILE A 77 1.01 -28.15 8.87
CA ILE A 77 1.37 -27.60 7.55
C ILE A 77 0.13 -27.31 6.68
N GLU A 78 -0.90 -28.15 6.78
CA GLU A 78 -2.17 -27.95 6.06
C GLU A 78 -2.92 -26.69 6.50
N GLU A 79 -2.93 -26.37 7.80
CA GLU A 79 -3.56 -25.15 8.30
C GLU A 79 -2.83 -23.90 7.82
N GLN A 80 -1.50 -23.94 7.77
CA GLN A 80 -0.69 -22.84 7.23
C GLN A 80 -0.97 -22.62 5.76
N ILE A 81 -1.08 -23.67 4.96
CA ILE A 81 -1.38 -23.59 3.51
C ILE A 81 -2.78 -23.02 3.29
N LYS A 82 -3.78 -23.48 4.05
CA LYS A 82 -5.15 -22.96 3.99
C LYS A 82 -5.19 -21.46 4.31
N ALA A 83 -4.51 -21.05 5.39
CA ALA A 83 -4.43 -19.64 5.74
C ALA A 83 -3.77 -18.79 4.67
N GLN A 84 -2.69 -19.28 4.03
CA GLN A 84 -2.03 -18.59 2.92
C GLN A 84 -2.97 -18.44 1.70
N ALA A 85 -3.73 -19.47 1.37
CA ALA A 85 -4.69 -19.44 0.27
C ALA A 85 -5.87 -18.49 0.59
N GLU A 86 -6.38 -18.50 1.81
CA GLU A 86 -7.45 -17.58 2.27
C GLU A 86 -6.99 -16.12 2.20
N ILE A 87 -5.76 -15.83 2.63
CA ILE A 87 -5.18 -14.49 2.52
C ILE A 87 -5.10 -14.04 1.06
N ALA A 88 -4.62 -14.90 0.18
CA ALA A 88 -4.55 -14.58 -1.24
C ALA A 88 -5.94 -14.35 -1.86
N ILE A 89 -6.92 -15.17 -1.47
CA ILE A 89 -8.31 -15.04 -1.93
C ILE A 89 -8.92 -13.71 -1.46
N ASP A 90 -8.63 -13.29 -0.24
CA ASP A 90 -9.20 -12.07 0.31
C ASP A 90 -8.52 -10.81 -0.25
N GLU A 91 -7.20 -10.78 -0.33
CA GLU A 91 -6.43 -9.54 -0.56
C GLU A 91 -5.96 -9.33 -2.00
N ALA A 92 -5.71 -10.41 -2.79
CA ALA A 92 -5.17 -10.24 -4.13
C ALA A 92 -6.24 -9.91 -5.17
N ASP A 93 -5.86 -9.13 -6.18
CA ASP A 93 -6.64 -8.95 -7.41
C ASP A 93 -6.39 -10.09 -8.40
N VAL A 94 -5.13 -10.58 -8.43
CA VAL A 94 -4.69 -11.71 -9.24
C VAL A 94 -3.94 -12.69 -8.35
N ILE A 95 -4.24 -13.97 -8.48
CA ILE A 95 -3.58 -15.03 -7.69
C ILE A 95 -2.70 -15.85 -8.62
N VAL A 96 -1.44 -16.04 -8.26
CA VAL A 96 -0.52 -16.95 -8.96
C VAL A 96 -0.36 -18.19 -8.11
N MET A 97 -0.93 -19.31 -8.56
CA MET A 97 -0.70 -20.62 -7.96
C MET A 97 0.58 -21.24 -8.51
N LEU A 98 1.53 -21.54 -7.62
CA LEU A 98 2.82 -22.12 -7.95
C LEU A 98 2.84 -23.63 -7.67
N GLY A 99 3.13 -24.42 -8.70
CA GLY A 99 3.48 -25.84 -8.63
C GLY A 99 4.99 -26.06 -8.78
N ASP A 100 5.45 -27.30 -8.57
CA ASP A 100 6.85 -27.73 -8.71
C ASP A 100 6.90 -28.95 -9.65
N VAL A 101 7.46 -28.79 -10.84
CA VAL A 101 7.53 -29.86 -11.84
C VAL A 101 8.33 -31.05 -11.35
N THR A 102 9.37 -30.82 -10.52
CA THR A 102 10.26 -31.90 -10.05
C THR A 102 9.62 -32.87 -9.06
N GLN A 103 8.53 -32.46 -8.43
CA GLN A 103 7.81 -33.26 -7.44
C GLN A 103 6.43 -33.70 -7.94
N HIS A 104 6.10 -33.40 -9.19
CA HIS A 104 4.79 -33.63 -9.80
C HIS A 104 3.63 -33.01 -8.98
N MET A 105 2.41 -33.27 -9.41
CA MET A 105 1.21 -32.83 -8.70
C MET A 105 1.00 -33.63 -7.40
N THR A 106 0.61 -32.94 -6.33
CA THR A 106 0.36 -33.55 -5.01
C THR A 106 -1.05 -33.24 -4.52
N ASN A 107 -1.52 -34.01 -3.52
CA ASN A 107 -2.83 -33.77 -2.87
C ASN A 107 -2.93 -32.35 -2.27
N MET A 108 -1.80 -31.73 -1.88
CA MET A 108 -1.78 -30.35 -1.39
C MET A 108 -2.07 -29.35 -2.51
N ASP A 109 -1.52 -29.57 -3.71
CA ASP A 109 -1.80 -28.73 -4.88
C ASP A 109 -3.29 -28.80 -5.24
N GLU A 110 -3.90 -29.99 -5.20
CA GLU A 110 -5.35 -30.15 -5.40
C GLU A 110 -6.17 -29.43 -4.33
N THR A 111 -5.73 -29.47 -3.07
CA THR A 111 -6.44 -28.81 -1.96
C THR A 111 -6.44 -27.30 -2.17
N ILE A 112 -5.30 -26.72 -2.53
CA ILE A 112 -5.18 -25.29 -2.85
C ILE A 112 -6.06 -24.95 -4.06
N ALA A 113 -5.99 -25.73 -5.13
CA ALA A 113 -6.79 -25.51 -6.33
C ALA A 113 -8.30 -25.53 -6.02
N LYS A 114 -8.78 -26.48 -5.21
CA LYS A 114 -10.19 -26.55 -4.76
C LYS A 114 -10.63 -25.30 -3.98
N MET A 115 -9.73 -24.69 -3.22
CA MET A 115 -10.02 -23.42 -2.52
C MET A 115 -10.09 -22.26 -3.52
N LEU A 116 -9.14 -22.19 -4.46
CA LEU A 116 -9.06 -21.15 -5.47
C LEU A 116 -10.24 -21.19 -6.47
N TYR A 117 -10.83 -22.35 -6.75
CA TYR A 117 -12.06 -22.45 -7.55
C TYR A 117 -13.26 -21.69 -7.00
N ARG A 118 -13.29 -21.44 -5.71
CA ARG A 118 -14.39 -20.73 -5.04
C ARG A 118 -14.29 -19.21 -5.20
N THR A 119 -13.12 -18.72 -5.60
CA THR A 119 -12.95 -17.29 -5.86
C THR A 119 -13.40 -16.92 -7.27
N LYS A 120 -13.86 -15.67 -7.43
CA LYS A 120 -14.13 -15.07 -8.74
C LYS A 120 -12.91 -14.32 -9.31
N LYS A 121 -11.81 -14.31 -8.56
CA LYS A 121 -10.57 -13.61 -8.96
C LYS A 121 -9.84 -14.45 -10.00
N PRO A 122 -9.10 -13.81 -10.93
CA PRO A 122 -8.25 -14.54 -11.87
C PRO A 122 -7.17 -15.32 -11.14
N VAL A 123 -6.99 -16.57 -11.55
CA VAL A 123 -5.97 -17.46 -11.03
C VAL A 123 -5.08 -17.90 -12.19
N ILE A 124 -3.77 -17.64 -12.07
CA ILE A 124 -2.74 -18.04 -13.03
C ILE A 124 -1.98 -19.23 -12.44
N LEU A 125 -1.90 -20.32 -13.20
CA LEU A 125 -1.15 -21.51 -12.80
C LEU A 125 0.27 -21.43 -13.37
N ALA A 126 1.28 -21.34 -12.51
CA ALA A 126 2.69 -21.33 -12.90
C ALA A 126 3.43 -22.53 -12.30
N ILE A 127 4.14 -23.26 -13.12
CA ILE A 127 4.89 -24.47 -12.71
C ILE A 127 6.37 -24.16 -12.70
N ASN A 128 6.91 -24.08 -11.48
CA ASN A 128 8.29 -23.70 -11.24
C ASN A 128 9.27 -24.90 -11.36
N LYS A 129 10.56 -24.57 -11.44
CA LYS A 129 11.69 -25.48 -11.61
C LYS A 129 11.69 -26.22 -12.98
N ALA A 130 11.02 -25.63 -13.99
CA ALA A 130 11.06 -26.10 -15.37
C ALA A 130 12.38 -25.67 -16.05
N ASP A 131 13.50 -26.16 -15.50
CA ASP A 131 14.85 -25.73 -15.87
C ASP A 131 15.30 -26.28 -17.22
N ASN A 132 14.79 -27.46 -17.61
CA ASN A 132 15.14 -28.18 -18.82
C ASN A 132 13.94 -28.34 -19.77
N PRO A 133 14.16 -28.52 -21.09
CA PRO A 133 13.09 -28.75 -22.07
C PRO A 133 12.22 -29.99 -21.76
N GLU A 134 12.80 -31.06 -21.22
CA GLU A 134 12.08 -32.27 -20.82
C GLU A 134 11.10 -32.01 -19.69
N GLN A 135 11.50 -31.25 -18.67
CA GLN A 135 10.63 -30.85 -17.56
C GLN A 135 9.47 -29.96 -17.99
N ARG A 136 9.59 -29.25 -19.11
CA ARG A 136 8.50 -28.48 -19.69
C ARG A 136 7.37 -29.34 -20.25
N THR A 137 7.59 -30.59 -20.53
CA THR A 137 6.53 -31.55 -20.92
C THR A 137 5.81 -32.11 -19.70
N ASP A 138 6.48 -32.21 -18.55
CA ASP A 138 5.89 -32.76 -17.33
C ASP A 138 4.86 -31.82 -16.67
N ILE A 139 4.78 -30.55 -17.12
CA ILE A 139 3.76 -29.58 -16.64
C ILE A 139 2.33 -30.00 -17.02
N TYR A 140 2.17 -30.90 -18.02
CA TYR A 140 0.84 -31.36 -18.47
C TYR A 140 0.05 -32.08 -17.39
N ASP A 141 0.70 -32.67 -16.38
CA ASP A 141 0.03 -33.28 -15.23
C ASP A 141 -0.81 -32.26 -14.47
N PHE A 142 -0.38 -30.98 -14.45
CA PHE A 142 -1.03 -29.90 -13.72
C PHE A 142 -2.31 -29.37 -14.39
N TYR A 143 -2.61 -29.76 -15.65
CA TYR A 143 -3.90 -29.45 -16.27
C TYR A 143 -5.08 -30.05 -15.49
N SER A 144 -4.84 -31.19 -14.80
CA SER A 144 -5.85 -31.82 -13.96
C SER A 144 -6.33 -30.94 -12.79
N LEU A 145 -5.55 -29.91 -12.42
CA LEU A 145 -5.98 -28.89 -11.47
C LEU A 145 -7.07 -27.98 -12.04
N GLY A 146 -7.28 -27.91 -13.35
CA GLY A 146 -8.36 -27.15 -14.01
C GLY A 146 -8.28 -25.62 -13.85
N LEU A 147 -7.14 -25.06 -13.47
CA LEU A 147 -6.92 -23.64 -13.29
C LEU A 147 -6.44 -22.90 -14.55
N GLY A 148 -6.64 -23.48 -15.72
CA GLY A 148 -6.18 -22.96 -17.01
C GLY A 148 -4.84 -23.57 -17.44
N ASP A 149 -4.22 -22.93 -18.45
CA ASP A 149 -2.96 -23.42 -19.03
C ASP A 149 -1.78 -23.16 -18.09
N PRO A 150 -1.03 -24.20 -17.69
CA PRO A 150 0.11 -24.03 -16.79
C PRO A 150 1.28 -23.35 -17.52
N ILE A 151 1.85 -22.30 -16.94
CA ILE A 151 2.99 -21.56 -17.47
C ILE A 151 4.29 -22.16 -16.89
N PRO A 152 5.19 -22.73 -17.70
CA PRO A 152 6.47 -23.23 -17.22
C PRO A 152 7.41 -22.06 -16.86
N VAL A 153 7.90 -22.03 -15.63
CA VAL A 153 8.84 -21.01 -15.16
C VAL A 153 10.05 -21.62 -14.46
N SER A 154 11.14 -20.88 -14.42
CA SER A 154 12.31 -21.19 -13.61
C SER A 154 12.71 -19.97 -12.81
N GLY A 155 12.40 -19.95 -11.53
CA GLY A 155 12.80 -18.87 -10.62
C GLY A 155 14.32 -18.77 -10.47
N SER A 156 15.08 -19.88 -10.60
CA SER A 156 16.53 -19.92 -10.55
C SER A 156 17.18 -19.34 -11.82
N HIS A 157 16.70 -19.71 -12.98
CA HIS A 157 17.28 -19.33 -14.28
C HIS A 157 16.58 -18.12 -14.93
N GLY A 158 15.36 -17.77 -14.51
CA GLY A 158 14.57 -16.67 -15.06
C GLY A 158 13.81 -17.00 -16.34
N THR A 159 13.81 -18.28 -16.78
CA THR A 159 13.09 -18.72 -17.97
C THR A 159 11.58 -18.70 -17.72
N GLY A 160 10.77 -18.27 -18.70
CA GLY A 160 9.31 -18.19 -18.60
C GLY A 160 8.77 -17.07 -17.70
N MET A 161 9.66 -16.27 -17.09
CA MET A 161 9.24 -15.16 -16.21
C MET A 161 8.53 -14.05 -16.97
N GLY A 162 8.92 -13.79 -18.23
CA GLY A 162 8.23 -12.83 -19.10
C GLY A 162 6.79 -13.25 -19.36
N ASP A 163 6.58 -14.52 -19.75
CA ASP A 163 5.25 -15.06 -20.04
C ASP A 163 4.34 -15.02 -18.80
N LEU A 164 4.90 -15.31 -17.61
CA LEU A 164 4.19 -15.18 -16.33
C LEU A 164 3.79 -13.73 -16.05
N LEU A 165 4.71 -12.78 -16.23
CA LEU A 165 4.45 -11.36 -15.97
C LEU A 165 3.46 -10.77 -17.00
N ASP A 166 3.53 -11.19 -18.26
CA ASP A 166 2.55 -10.81 -19.29
C ASP A 166 1.16 -11.33 -18.93
N ALA A 167 1.04 -12.58 -18.46
CA ALA A 167 -0.21 -13.15 -18.00
C ALA A 167 -0.78 -12.39 -16.78
N ILE A 168 0.08 -12.03 -15.81
CA ILE A 168 -0.32 -11.25 -14.63
C ILE A 168 -0.87 -9.88 -15.04
N VAL A 169 -0.14 -9.14 -15.87
CA VAL A 169 -0.56 -7.80 -16.32
C VAL A 169 -1.81 -7.85 -17.18
N GLY A 170 -1.97 -8.93 -17.99
CA GLY A 170 -3.17 -9.14 -18.80
C GLY A 170 -4.46 -9.25 -17.97
N GLU A 171 -4.36 -9.68 -16.71
CA GLU A 171 -5.52 -9.83 -15.82
C GLU A 171 -5.86 -8.53 -15.03
N PHE A 172 -5.06 -7.48 -15.12
CA PHE A 172 -5.31 -6.27 -14.35
C PHE A 172 -6.57 -5.51 -14.77
N GLY A 173 -7.10 -5.74 -15.98
CA GLY A 173 -8.32 -5.11 -16.50
C GLY A 173 -8.23 -3.57 -16.52
N ASP A 174 -9.28 -2.92 -17.02
CA ASP A 174 -9.44 -1.46 -16.95
C ASP A 174 -9.82 -1.01 -15.53
N LYS A 175 -8.97 -1.18 -14.53
CA LYS A 175 -9.14 -0.52 -13.23
C LYS A 175 -8.96 1.01 -13.33
N ALA A 176 -8.48 1.48 -14.46
CA ALA A 176 -8.23 2.87 -14.79
C ALA A 176 -9.43 3.82 -14.65
N ASN A 177 -10.67 3.32 -14.66
CA ASN A 177 -11.88 4.13 -14.78
C ASN A 177 -12.87 4.03 -13.60
N GLN A 178 -12.47 3.48 -12.43
CA GLN A 178 -13.46 3.17 -11.37
C GLN A 178 -13.60 4.22 -10.25
N HIS A 179 -12.94 5.38 -10.31
CA HIS A 179 -13.03 6.41 -9.27
C HIS A 179 -13.67 7.73 -9.71
N GLU A 180 -14.58 7.69 -10.71
CA GLU A 180 -15.30 8.88 -11.17
C GLU A 180 -16.52 9.27 -10.29
N ASP A 181 -16.74 8.66 -9.12
CA ASP A 181 -17.90 8.99 -8.28
C ASP A 181 -17.75 10.29 -7.46
N GLY A 182 -16.59 10.95 -7.54
CA GLY A 182 -16.30 12.20 -6.83
C GLY A 182 -16.23 12.06 -5.32
N SER A 183 -16.08 10.83 -4.80
CA SER A 183 -15.89 10.59 -3.36
C SER A 183 -14.43 10.75 -2.94
N ILE A 184 -14.19 11.33 -1.76
CA ILE A 184 -12.88 11.32 -1.11
C ILE A 184 -12.72 9.98 -0.40
N ARG A 185 -11.76 9.19 -0.83
CA ARG A 185 -11.49 7.87 -0.25
C ARG A 185 -10.46 7.99 0.87
N PHE A 186 -10.75 7.41 2.02
CA PHE A 186 -9.78 7.38 3.10
C PHE A 186 -9.73 6.05 3.84
N SER A 187 -8.54 5.68 4.28
CA SER A 187 -8.27 4.49 5.09
C SER A 187 -8.03 4.84 6.54
N VAL A 188 -8.28 3.88 7.44
CA VAL A 188 -8.05 4.01 8.88
C VAL A 188 -7.09 2.94 9.33
N ILE A 189 -5.84 3.32 9.55
CA ILE A 189 -4.74 2.43 9.88
C ILE A 189 -4.21 2.67 11.30
N GLY A 190 -3.43 1.74 11.80
CA GLY A 190 -2.84 1.79 13.12
C GLY A 190 -2.82 0.40 13.77
N ARG A 191 -2.03 0.23 14.81
CA ARG A 191 -1.91 -1.05 15.53
C ARG A 191 -3.24 -1.55 16.11
N PRO A 192 -3.35 -2.82 16.52
CA PRO A 192 -4.52 -3.35 17.20
C PRO A 192 -4.89 -2.54 18.47
N ASN A 193 -6.18 -2.45 18.76
CA ASN A 193 -6.74 -1.85 19.98
C ASN A 193 -6.54 -0.33 20.17
N VAL A 194 -6.04 0.43 19.18
CA VAL A 194 -5.98 1.91 19.23
C VAL A 194 -7.34 2.58 19.08
N GLY A 195 -8.38 1.81 18.71
CA GLY A 195 -9.75 2.29 18.61
C GLY A 195 -10.23 2.60 17.19
N LYS A 196 -9.62 2.02 16.15
CA LYS A 196 -10.03 2.19 14.74
C LYS A 196 -11.52 1.90 14.52
N SER A 197 -12.00 0.74 14.96
CA SER A 197 -13.42 0.35 14.81
C SER A 197 -14.37 1.30 15.54
N SER A 198 -13.97 1.76 16.72
CA SER A 198 -14.77 2.75 17.47
C SER A 198 -14.80 4.08 16.72
N LEU A 199 -13.68 4.51 16.16
CA LEU A 199 -13.59 5.75 15.39
C LEU A 199 -14.49 5.70 14.14
N VAL A 200 -14.39 4.63 13.35
CA VAL A 200 -15.24 4.42 12.16
C VAL A 200 -16.72 4.38 12.53
N ASN A 201 -17.10 3.66 13.58
CA ASN A 201 -18.48 3.60 14.04
C ASN A 201 -18.99 4.97 14.48
N THR A 202 -18.17 5.78 15.14
CA THR A 202 -18.54 7.14 15.56
C THR A 202 -18.69 8.06 14.37
N ILE A 203 -17.77 8.02 13.39
CA ILE A 203 -17.88 8.79 12.13
C ILE A 203 -19.19 8.47 11.41
N LEU A 204 -19.51 7.16 11.25
CA LEU A 204 -20.72 6.72 10.55
C LEU A 204 -22.01 6.91 11.38
N GLY A 205 -21.92 7.06 12.69
CA GLY A 205 -23.04 7.30 13.59
C GLY A 205 -23.38 8.77 13.80
N GLU A 206 -22.61 9.70 13.24
CA GLU A 206 -22.90 11.15 13.34
C GLU A 206 -24.22 11.51 12.64
N GLN A 207 -25.02 12.40 13.22
CA GLN A 207 -26.36 12.76 12.73
C GLN A 207 -26.39 13.34 11.31
N ARG A 208 -25.27 13.84 10.82
CA ARG A 208 -25.13 14.45 9.48
C ARG A 208 -24.64 13.49 8.42
N VAL A 209 -24.36 12.23 8.79
CA VAL A 209 -23.84 11.21 7.88
C VAL A 209 -24.99 10.38 7.31
N ILE A 210 -25.14 10.40 6.00
CA ILE A 210 -26.10 9.56 5.26
C ILE A 210 -25.30 8.43 4.61
N VAL A 211 -25.44 7.22 5.12
CA VAL A 211 -24.82 6.03 4.54
C VAL A 211 -25.60 5.59 3.31
N SER A 212 -24.94 5.53 2.17
CA SER A 212 -25.53 5.07 0.91
C SER A 212 -25.40 3.56 0.81
N ASN A 213 -26.51 2.83 0.94
CA ASN A 213 -26.59 1.43 0.53
C ASN A 213 -26.85 1.38 -0.98
N ILE A 214 -25.85 1.59 -1.80
CA ILE A 214 -25.96 1.36 -3.24
C ILE A 214 -25.73 -0.14 -3.47
N GLU A 215 -26.83 -0.89 -3.55
CA GLU A 215 -26.85 -2.24 -4.09
C GLU A 215 -26.56 -2.14 -5.58
N GLY A 216 -25.37 -2.55 -6.03
CA GLY A 216 -25.11 -2.59 -7.48
C GLY A 216 -23.66 -2.73 -7.91
N THR A 217 -22.68 -2.48 -7.05
CA THR A 217 -21.29 -2.73 -7.38
C THR A 217 -20.79 -3.97 -6.64
N THR A 218 -20.98 -5.11 -7.30
CA THR A 218 -20.75 -6.47 -6.78
C THR A 218 -19.28 -6.85 -6.57
N ARG A 219 -18.35 -5.89 -6.41
CA ARG A 219 -16.93 -6.17 -6.15
C ARG A 219 -16.41 -5.72 -4.80
N ASP A 220 -17.04 -4.72 -4.12
CA ASP A 220 -16.50 -4.16 -2.89
C ASP A 220 -17.52 -4.14 -1.74
N ALA A 221 -17.90 -5.32 -1.24
CA ALA A 221 -18.65 -5.46 0.02
C ALA A 221 -17.83 -5.01 1.26
N ILE A 222 -16.70 -4.37 1.04
CA ILE A 222 -15.65 -4.07 2.02
C ILE A 222 -15.62 -2.57 2.35
N ASP A 223 -15.97 -1.71 1.38
CA ASP A 223 -15.96 -0.26 1.52
C ASP A 223 -17.31 0.29 2.00
N THR A 224 -17.27 1.42 2.70
CA THR A 224 -18.48 2.11 3.14
C THR A 224 -18.50 3.54 2.62
N THR A 225 -19.42 3.83 1.68
CA THR A 225 -19.64 5.18 1.14
C THR A 225 -20.74 5.91 1.91
N PHE A 226 -20.51 7.18 2.19
CA PHE A 226 -21.45 8.05 2.89
C PHE A 226 -21.30 9.51 2.45
N THR A 227 -22.27 10.34 2.79
CA THR A 227 -22.26 11.78 2.50
C THR A 227 -22.31 12.56 3.81
N ASN A 228 -21.46 13.57 3.94
CA ASN A 228 -21.46 14.53 5.04
C ASN A 228 -21.31 15.96 4.50
N ASP A 229 -22.20 16.85 4.88
CA ASP A 229 -22.23 18.26 4.44
C ASP A 229 -22.13 18.41 2.90
N GLY A 230 -22.80 17.52 2.13
CA GLY A 230 -22.83 17.52 0.66
C GLY A 230 -21.59 16.91 -0.02
N GLN A 231 -20.55 16.57 0.72
CA GLN A 231 -19.38 15.88 0.21
C GLN A 231 -19.52 14.37 0.39
N LYS A 232 -19.23 13.60 -0.68
CA LYS A 232 -19.14 12.14 -0.61
C LYS A 232 -17.79 11.70 -0.05
N TYR A 233 -17.82 10.68 0.79
CA TYR A 233 -16.65 10.01 1.37
C TYR A 233 -16.78 8.51 1.23
N THR A 234 -15.67 7.81 1.11
CA THR A 234 -15.59 6.35 1.13
C THR A 234 -14.53 5.90 2.10
N ILE A 235 -14.92 5.13 3.13
CA ILE A 235 -13.96 4.47 4.03
C ILE A 235 -13.58 3.13 3.40
N VAL A 236 -12.29 2.98 3.11
CA VAL A 236 -11.72 1.77 2.52
C VAL A 236 -11.54 0.68 3.58
N ASP A 237 -11.79 -0.57 3.22
CA ASP A 237 -11.64 -1.77 4.08
C ASP A 237 -12.39 -1.70 5.43
N THR A 238 -13.64 -1.26 5.42
CA THR A 238 -14.47 -1.26 6.64
C THR A 238 -14.78 -2.66 7.16
N ALA A 239 -14.79 -3.69 6.31
CA ALA A 239 -15.03 -5.07 6.73
C ALA A 239 -13.88 -5.62 7.60
N GLY A 240 -12.63 -5.28 7.29
CA GLY A 240 -11.49 -5.60 8.15
C GLY A 240 -11.56 -4.91 9.52
N ILE A 241 -12.11 -3.70 9.55
CA ILE A 241 -12.32 -2.95 10.78
C ILE A 241 -13.51 -3.52 11.59
N ARG A 242 -14.59 -4.00 10.93
CA ARG A 242 -15.84 -4.49 11.58
C ARG A 242 -15.80 -5.96 11.96
N ARG A 243 -15.14 -6.83 11.19
CA ARG A 243 -15.05 -8.27 11.48
C ARG A 243 -14.08 -8.54 12.64
N ARG A 244 -14.52 -8.35 13.87
CA ARG A 244 -13.89 -8.91 15.07
C ARG A 244 -14.21 -10.41 15.16
N GLY A 245 -13.73 -11.21 14.21
CA GLY A 245 -13.89 -12.67 14.21
C GLY A 245 -12.58 -13.34 14.63
N LYS A 246 -12.66 -14.24 15.60
CA LYS A 246 -11.61 -14.91 16.36
C LYS A 246 -10.44 -15.57 15.60
N VAL A 247 -10.43 -15.60 14.28
CA VAL A 247 -9.43 -16.32 13.48
C VAL A 247 -8.32 -15.40 12.93
N TYR A 248 -8.59 -14.11 12.68
CA TYR A 248 -7.68 -13.21 11.97
C TYR A 248 -6.79 -12.33 12.87
N GLU A 249 -7.01 -12.29 14.18
CA GLU A 249 -6.18 -11.51 15.10
C GLU A 249 -4.80 -12.16 15.41
N LYS A 250 -4.55 -13.39 14.93
CA LYS A 250 -3.37 -14.16 15.34
C LYS A 250 -2.08 -13.88 14.57
N THR A 251 -2.11 -13.14 13.47
CA THR A 251 -0.88 -12.88 12.71
C THR A 251 -0.72 -11.39 12.46
N GLU A 252 0.25 -10.77 13.12
CA GLU A 252 0.63 -9.36 13.02
C GLU A 252 0.89 -8.95 11.54
N LYS A 253 1.51 -9.86 10.78
CA LYS A 253 1.81 -9.71 9.35
C LYS A 253 0.57 -9.53 8.48
N TYR A 254 -0.54 -10.21 8.79
CA TYR A 254 -1.81 -10.07 8.07
C TYR A 254 -2.42 -8.66 8.24
N SER A 255 -2.34 -8.13 9.46
CA SER A 255 -2.81 -6.77 9.74
C SER A 255 -2.03 -5.71 8.95
N VAL A 256 -0.74 -5.95 8.69
CA VAL A 256 0.12 -5.05 7.89
C VAL A 256 -0.27 -5.08 6.41
N LEU A 257 -0.49 -6.27 5.84
CA LEU A 257 -0.89 -6.40 4.43
C LEU A 257 -2.20 -5.67 4.14
N ARG A 258 -3.20 -5.84 5.02
CA ARG A 258 -4.46 -5.10 4.91
C ARG A 258 -4.28 -3.60 5.00
N ALA A 259 -3.43 -3.15 5.91
CA ALA A 259 -3.14 -1.73 6.03
C ALA A 259 -2.54 -1.16 4.75
N ILE A 260 -1.65 -1.92 4.07
CA ILE A 260 -1.03 -1.51 2.82
C ILE A 260 -2.07 -1.46 1.70
N SER A 261 -2.89 -2.50 1.53
CA SER A 261 -3.96 -2.50 0.52
C SER A 261 -4.91 -1.31 0.73
N ALA A 262 -5.36 -1.09 1.97
CA ALA A 262 -6.23 0.04 2.29
C ALA A 262 -5.56 1.41 2.03
N ILE A 263 -4.26 1.55 2.29
CA ILE A 263 -3.49 2.76 1.98
C ILE A 263 -3.47 3.00 0.46
N GLU A 264 -3.15 1.98 -0.32
CA GLU A 264 -3.04 2.09 -1.78
C GLU A 264 -4.37 2.43 -2.44
N GLU A 265 -5.50 1.97 -1.88
CA GLU A 265 -6.84 2.24 -2.39
C GLU A 265 -7.45 3.56 -1.89
N SER A 266 -6.75 4.31 -1.04
CA SER A 266 -7.23 5.56 -0.46
C SER A 266 -6.47 6.79 -0.96
N ASP A 267 -7.14 7.95 -0.97
CA ASP A 267 -6.51 9.25 -1.20
C ASP A 267 -5.82 9.75 0.06
N ILE A 268 -6.46 9.49 1.21
CA ILE A 268 -6.02 9.98 2.53
C ILE A 268 -5.93 8.79 3.49
N THR A 269 -4.92 8.80 4.33
CA THR A 269 -4.71 7.80 5.38
C THR A 269 -4.83 8.43 6.76
N LEU A 270 -5.74 7.92 7.59
CA LEU A 270 -5.84 8.28 9.00
C LEU A 270 -4.97 7.33 9.84
N LEU A 271 -3.81 7.81 10.29
CA LEU A 271 -2.94 7.08 11.21
C LEU A 271 -3.44 7.25 12.65
N VAL A 272 -4.04 6.21 13.22
CA VAL A 272 -4.63 6.26 14.56
C VAL A 272 -3.63 5.82 15.61
N LEU A 273 -3.31 6.73 16.53
CA LEU A 273 -2.44 6.51 17.69
C LEU A 273 -3.28 6.46 18.97
N ASP A 274 -2.81 5.72 19.97
CA ASP A 274 -3.42 5.61 21.29
C ASP A 274 -2.71 6.52 22.29
N ALA A 275 -3.38 7.60 22.73
CA ALA A 275 -2.84 8.57 23.68
C ALA A 275 -2.42 7.94 25.02
N SER A 276 -3.06 6.86 25.45
CA SER A 276 -2.80 6.23 26.74
C SER A 276 -1.52 5.37 26.77
N THR A 277 -1.11 4.86 25.61
CA THR A 277 0.05 3.96 25.50
C THR A 277 1.23 4.58 24.76
N GLY A 278 1.06 5.78 24.21
CA GLY A 278 2.07 6.49 23.42
C GLY A 278 2.38 5.82 22.08
N ILE A 279 3.45 6.33 21.43
CA ILE A 279 3.94 5.86 20.14
C ILE A 279 4.79 4.59 20.34
N ARG A 280 4.62 3.61 19.46
CA ARG A 280 5.38 2.36 19.44
C ARG A 280 6.01 2.13 18.08
N GLU A 281 7.00 1.24 17.99
CA GLU A 281 7.69 0.92 16.74
C GLU A 281 6.72 0.46 15.63
N GLN A 282 5.70 -0.32 15.97
CA GLN A 282 4.67 -0.73 15.03
C GLN A 282 3.88 0.44 14.42
N ASP A 283 3.65 1.52 15.19
CA ASP A 283 3.01 2.74 14.67
C ASP A 283 3.92 3.41 13.62
N LYS A 284 5.26 3.39 13.85
CA LYS A 284 6.23 3.96 12.91
C LYS A 284 6.30 3.17 11.60
N HIS A 285 6.25 1.84 11.66
CA HIS A 285 6.23 1.00 10.47
C HIS A 285 4.99 1.28 9.62
N VAL A 286 3.81 1.29 10.23
CA VAL A 286 2.55 1.55 9.53
C VAL A 286 2.52 2.97 8.94
N ALA A 287 3.06 3.95 9.66
CA ALA A 287 3.21 5.32 9.18
C ALA A 287 4.15 5.42 7.96
N GLY A 288 5.24 4.64 7.97
CA GLY A 288 6.19 4.55 6.85
C GLY A 288 5.51 4.11 5.56
N TYR A 289 4.64 3.11 5.62
CA TYR A 289 3.90 2.65 4.43
C TYR A 289 3.00 3.73 3.84
N ALA A 290 2.32 4.52 4.66
CA ALA A 290 1.47 5.62 4.18
C ALA A 290 2.31 6.73 3.51
N HIS A 291 3.47 7.04 4.07
CA HIS A 291 4.41 7.99 3.49
C HIS A 291 4.95 7.50 2.14
N ASP A 292 5.42 6.25 2.08
CA ASP A 292 6.00 5.66 0.86
C ASP A 292 4.97 5.51 -0.26
N ALA A 293 3.70 5.30 0.09
CA ALA A 293 2.60 5.29 -0.87
C ALA A 293 2.26 6.67 -1.44
N GLY A 294 2.85 7.76 -0.90
CA GLY A 294 2.60 9.13 -1.36
C GLY A 294 1.16 9.60 -1.12
N ARG A 295 0.46 9.03 -0.14
CA ARG A 295 -0.91 9.40 0.23
C ARG A 295 -0.93 10.56 1.21
N GLY A 296 -2.01 11.33 1.24
CA GLY A 296 -2.22 12.32 2.28
C GLY A 296 -2.33 11.63 3.64
N VAL A 297 -1.62 12.12 4.66
CA VAL A 297 -1.62 11.51 6.00
C VAL A 297 -2.17 12.48 7.01
N ILE A 298 -3.07 11.99 7.88
CA ILE A 298 -3.58 12.70 9.05
C ILE A 298 -3.28 11.85 10.28
N ILE A 299 -2.63 12.41 11.27
CA ILE A 299 -2.33 11.73 12.53
C ILE A 299 -3.47 11.97 13.52
N VAL A 300 -4.19 10.90 13.87
CA VAL A 300 -5.34 10.92 14.77
C VAL A 300 -4.94 10.35 16.13
N VAL A 301 -4.79 11.19 17.12
CA VAL A 301 -4.50 10.80 18.51
C VAL A 301 -5.81 10.51 19.22
N ASN A 302 -6.15 9.22 19.31
CA ASN A 302 -7.40 8.74 19.92
C ASN A 302 -7.24 8.46 21.41
N LYS A 303 -8.37 8.27 22.11
CA LYS A 303 -8.48 8.06 23.56
C LYS A 303 -7.90 9.21 24.37
N TRP A 304 -8.05 10.44 23.85
CA TRP A 304 -7.53 11.63 24.49
C TRP A 304 -8.22 11.97 25.84
N ASP A 305 -9.24 11.22 26.23
CA ASP A 305 -9.89 11.27 27.52
C ASP A 305 -9.11 10.56 28.66
N LEU A 306 -8.22 9.64 28.32
CA LEU A 306 -7.52 8.78 29.29
C LEU A 306 -6.27 9.38 29.94
N PRO A 307 -5.40 10.16 29.24
CA PRO A 307 -4.23 10.74 29.86
C PRO A 307 -4.61 11.78 30.93
N LYS A 308 -3.81 11.84 31.99
CA LYS A 308 -3.89 12.97 32.94
C LYS A 308 -3.47 14.24 32.20
N LYS A 309 -4.34 15.24 32.16
CA LYS A 309 -4.15 16.47 31.38
C LYS A 309 -3.66 17.59 32.28
N ASP A 310 -2.63 18.27 31.84
CA ASP A 310 -2.25 19.59 32.25
C ASP A 310 -2.31 20.56 31.05
N SER A 311 -2.00 21.84 31.24
CA SER A 311 -2.07 22.84 30.17
C SER A 311 -1.05 22.62 29.04
N ARG A 312 -0.08 21.72 29.21
CA ARG A 312 1.01 21.45 28.25
C ARG A 312 0.90 20.10 27.58
N SER A 313 0.10 19.18 28.13
CA SER A 313 0.03 17.77 27.69
C SER A 313 -0.22 17.59 26.19
N MET A 314 -1.01 18.45 25.56
CA MET A 314 -1.29 18.37 24.12
C MET A 314 -0.05 18.74 23.29
N LYS A 315 0.62 19.82 23.66
CA LYS A 315 1.85 20.27 22.98
C LYS A 315 3.00 19.27 23.16
N ASP A 316 3.18 18.76 24.38
CA ASP A 316 4.23 17.79 24.67
C ASP A 316 4.03 16.48 23.86
N PHE A 317 2.77 16.07 23.66
CA PHE A 317 2.46 14.92 22.84
C PHE A 317 2.69 15.21 21.36
N GLU A 318 2.32 16.40 20.88
CA GLU A 318 2.59 16.86 19.52
C GLU A 318 4.09 16.94 19.24
N ASP A 319 4.90 17.52 20.13
CA ASP A 319 6.35 17.59 20.02
C ASP A 319 6.96 16.17 19.96
N THR A 320 6.39 15.23 20.71
CA THR A 320 6.79 13.81 20.65
C THR A 320 6.45 13.20 19.29
N ILE A 321 5.26 13.43 18.74
CA ILE A 321 4.89 12.97 17.40
C ILE A 321 5.86 13.51 16.36
N ARG A 322 6.12 14.83 16.35
CA ARG A 322 7.05 15.46 15.39
C ARG A 322 8.46 14.89 15.47
N ARG A 323 8.94 14.58 16.67
CA ARG A 323 10.25 13.95 16.85
C ARG A 323 10.29 12.50 16.36
N GLU A 324 9.24 11.72 16.59
CA GLU A 324 9.20 10.28 16.23
C GLU A 324 8.87 10.06 14.76
N PHE A 325 8.10 10.97 14.13
CA PHE A 325 7.67 10.90 12.73
C PHE A 325 8.19 12.09 11.92
N GLN A 326 9.51 12.32 11.93
CA GLN A 326 10.14 13.44 11.23
C GLN A 326 9.80 13.50 9.72
N TYR A 327 9.58 12.34 9.10
CA TYR A 327 9.19 12.21 7.69
C TYR A 327 7.71 12.56 7.43
N LEU A 328 6.89 12.71 8.47
CA LEU A 328 5.49 13.15 8.41
C LEU A 328 5.30 14.54 9.02
N ASP A 329 6.29 15.41 8.96
CA ASP A 329 6.22 16.74 9.54
C ASP A 329 5.11 17.60 8.90
N TYR A 330 4.77 17.32 7.65
CA TYR A 330 3.67 17.95 6.93
C TYR A 330 2.27 17.47 7.38
N ALA A 331 2.17 16.31 8.06
CA ALA A 331 0.89 15.71 8.41
C ALA A 331 0.20 16.48 9.55
N PRO A 332 -1.06 16.91 9.40
CA PRO A 332 -1.80 17.53 10.49
C PRO A 332 -2.11 16.51 11.60
N ILE A 333 -2.17 17.00 12.84
CA ILE A 333 -2.44 16.21 14.04
C ILE A 333 -3.79 16.63 14.63
N ILE A 334 -4.64 15.65 14.93
CA ILE A 334 -5.92 15.87 15.59
C ILE A 334 -6.07 14.97 16.82
N PHE A 335 -6.52 15.56 17.94
CA PHE A 335 -6.73 14.84 19.19
C PHE A 335 -8.22 14.60 19.39
N VAL A 336 -8.63 13.32 19.49
CA VAL A 336 -10.03 12.91 19.53
C VAL A 336 -10.33 11.90 20.65
N CYS A 337 -11.60 11.75 20.96
CA CYS A 337 -12.08 10.63 21.74
C CYS A 337 -13.22 9.94 20.99
N ALA A 338 -12.93 8.80 20.33
CA ALA A 338 -13.92 8.04 19.60
C ALA A 338 -15.08 7.55 20.48
N LYS A 339 -14.85 7.33 21.79
CA LYS A 339 -15.87 6.87 22.72
C LYS A 339 -16.94 7.92 23.03
N THR A 340 -16.56 9.18 23.11
CA THR A 340 -17.46 10.31 23.45
C THR A 340 -17.87 11.12 22.22
N GLY A 341 -17.29 10.86 21.05
CA GLY A 341 -17.51 11.65 19.83
C GLY A 341 -16.72 12.99 19.81
N GLN A 342 -15.93 13.28 20.85
CA GLN A 342 -15.25 14.57 20.97
C GLN A 342 -14.27 14.78 19.81
N ARG A 343 -14.46 15.87 19.04
CA ARG A 343 -13.68 16.29 17.86
C ARG A 343 -13.68 15.29 16.70
N VAL A 344 -14.50 14.23 16.73
CA VAL A 344 -14.59 13.28 15.63
C VAL A 344 -15.15 13.93 14.35
N PRO A 345 -16.17 14.82 14.40
CA PRO A 345 -16.64 15.53 13.21
C PRO A 345 -15.57 16.39 12.51
N ASP A 346 -14.59 16.88 13.25
CA ASP A 346 -13.51 17.70 12.67
C ASP A 346 -12.54 16.88 11.81
N ILE A 347 -12.52 15.54 11.96
CA ILE A 347 -11.73 14.65 11.09
C ILE A 347 -12.14 14.80 9.63
N LEU A 348 -13.45 14.81 9.33
CA LEU A 348 -13.93 14.89 7.94
C LEU A 348 -13.60 16.25 7.31
N LYS A 349 -13.61 17.33 8.09
CA LYS A 349 -13.16 18.65 7.63
C LYS A 349 -11.68 18.61 7.26
N LEU A 350 -10.87 17.97 8.12
CA LEU A 350 -9.43 17.85 7.90
C LEU A 350 -9.10 16.93 6.72
N VAL A 351 -9.86 15.83 6.53
CA VAL A 351 -9.77 14.96 5.35
C VAL A 351 -10.01 15.77 4.08
N LYS A 352 -11.06 16.61 4.05
CA LYS A 352 -11.36 17.46 2.90
C LYS A 352 -10.22 18.46 2.64
N GLU A 353 -9.73 19.13 3.68
CA GLU A 353 -8.64 20.11 3.58
C GLU A 353 -7.35 19.48 3.03
N VAL A 354 -6.95 18.30 3.56
CA VAL A 354 -5.75 17.59 3.10
C VAL A 354 -5.92 17.13 1.65
N HIS A 355 -7.10 16.65 1.28
CA HIS A 355 -7.41 16.25 -0.10
C HIS A 355 -7.32 17.45 -1.07
N GLU A 356 -7.91 18.59 -0.72
CA GLU A 356 -7.85 19.83 -1.51
C GLU A 356 -6.39 20.31 -1.67
N ASN A 357 -5.59 20.24 -0.62
CA ASN A 357 -4.17 20.60 -0.67
C ASN A 357 -3.36 19.62 -1.54
N GLN A 358 -3.61 18.31 -1.42
CA GLN A 358 -2.92 17.29 -2.19
C GLN A 358 -3.24 17.36 -3.70
N THR A 359 -4.48 17.70 -4.06
CA THR A 359 -4.93 17.80 -5.46
C THR A 359 -4.69 19.18 -6.07
N ARG A 360 -4.12 20.10 -5.30
CA ARG A 360 -3.90 21.48 -5.73
C ARG A 360 -2.79 21.56 -6.78
N ARG A 361 -3.10 22.18 -7.91
CA ARG A 361 -2.10 22.52 -8.92
C ARG A 361 -1.54 23.91 -8.66
N ILE A 362 -0.22 24.00 -8.54
CA ILE A 362 0.51 25.24 -8.32
C ILE A 362 1.04 25.75 -9.66
N GLN A 363 0.85 27.04 -9.95
CA GLN A 363 1.37 27.65 -11.18
C GLN A 363 2.91 27.67 -11.17
N SER A 364 3.52 27.40 -12.32
CA SER A 364 4.99 27.36 -12.44
C SER A 364 5.66 28.68 -12.07
N SER A 365 4.99 29.83 -12.26
CA SER A 365 5.51 31.15 -11.84
C SER A 365 5.70 31.19 -10.32
N VAL A 366 4.68 30.79 -9.55
CA VAL A 366 4.73 30.76 -8.07
C VAL A 366 5.83 29.81 -7.59
N LEU A 367 5.95 28.62 -8.22
CA LEU A 367 6.99 27.64 -7.87
C LEU A 367 8.39 28.21 -8.14
N ASN A 368 8.58 28.93 -9.21
CA ASN A 368 9.89 29.49 -9.55
C ASN A 368 10.25 30.70 -8.67
N ASP A 369 9.28 31.51 -8.26
CA ASP A 369 9.50 32.57 -7.30
C ASP A 369 9.95 31.99 -5.95
N LEU A 370 9.27 30.93 -5.44
CA LEU A 370 9.66 30.21 -4.23
C LEU A 370 11.05 29.59 -4.36
N LEU A 371 11.34 28.96 -5.50
CA LEU A 371 12.65 28.36 -5.77
C LEU A 371 13.76 29.41 -5.76
N LEU A 372 13.50 30.58 -6.34
CA LEU A 372 14.45 31.69 -6.34
C LEU A 372 14.72 32.20 -4.91
N GLU A 373 13.67 32.35 -4.11
CA GLU A 373 13.79 32.75 -2.73
C GLU A 373 14.55 31.70 -1.91
N ALA A 374 14.20 30.41 -2.01
CA ALA A 374 14.87 29.32 -1.33
C ALA A 374 16.36 29.25 -1.68
N THR A 375 16.72 29.41 -2.95
CA THR A 375 18.13 29.40 -3.40
C THR A 375 18.90 30.65 -2.98
N ARG A 376 18.23 31.77 -2.70
CA ARG A 376 18.84 32.99 -2.13
C ARG A 376 19.12 32.83 -0.64
N ILE A 377 18.19 32.22 0.11
CA ILE A 377 18.35 31.96 1.55
C ILE A 377 19.42 30.89 1.79
N THR A 378 19.32 29.80 1.05
CA THR A 378 20.24 28.66 1.16
C THR A 378 20.84 28.37 -0.21
N PRO A 379 22.01 28.94 -0.54
CA PRO A 379 22.67 28.69 -1.82
C PRO A 379 23.06 27.21 -1.99
N THR A 380 23.05 26.73 -3.25
CA THR A 380 23.44 25.36 -3.57
C THR A 380 24.87 25.06 -3.09
N PRO A 381 25.12 23.89 -2.46
CA PRO A 381 26.44 23.52 -1.98
C PRO A 381 27.43 23.34 -3.13
N LEU A 382 28.72 23.48 -2.81
CA LEU A 382 29.80 23.12 -3.73
C LEU A 382 30.04 21.60 -3.67
N VAL A 383 29.91 20.96 -4.83
CA VAL A 383 30.24 19.54 -5.01
C VAL A 383 31.40 19.48 -6.02
N ASN A 384 32.54 18.90 -5.63
CA ASN A 384 33.75 18.84 -6.46
C ASN A 384 34.18 20.21 -7.03
N GLY A 385 34.05 21.28 -6.24
CA GLY A 385 34.40 22.64 -6.65
C GLY A 385 33.40 23.32 -7.61
N LYS A 386 32.31 22.66 -7.96
CA LYS A 386 31.26 23.19 -8.83
C LYS A 386 29.98 23.44 -8.05
N ARG A 387 29.21 24.45 -8.45
CA ARG A 387 27.86 24.70 -7.87
C ARG A 387 26.79 24.20 -8.81
N LEU A 388 25.75 23.57 -8.23
CA LEU A 388 24.54 23.23 -8.94
C LEU A 388 23.83 24.50 -9.41
N ARG A 389 23.52 24.58 -10.70
CA ARG A 389 22.68 25.63 -11.26
C ARG A 389 21.30 25.08 -11.52
N ILE A 390 20.30 25.67 -10.91
CA ILE A 390 18.89 25.32 -11.10
C ILE A 390 18.30 26.31 -12.07
N TYR A 391 17.58 25.83 -13.08
CA TYR A 391 16.99 26.65 -14.13
C TYR A 391 15.55 27.02 -13.80
N TYR A 392 14.72 26.03 -13.54
CA TYR A 392 13.32 26.22 -13.16
C TYR A 392 12.72 24.93 -12.57
N MET A 393 11.52 25.07 -12.01
CA MET A 393 10.73 23.97 -11.43
C MET A 393 9.31 24.00 -11.99
N THR A 394 8.72 22.84 -12.20
CA THR A 394 7.32 22.69 -12.58
C THR A 394 6.67 21.51 -11.86
N GLN A 395 5.36 21.60 -11.61
CA GLN A 395 4.59 20.50 -11.09
C GLN A 395 4.07 19.62 -12.23
N VAL A 396 4.47 18.35 -12.26
CA VAL A 396 4.11 17.39 -13.31
C VAL A 396 2.95 16.51 -12.93
N ALA A 397 2.75 16.25 -11.61
CA ALA A 397 1.59 15.53 -11.09
C ALA A 397 1.07 16.18 -9.81
N VAL A 398 -0.21 15.95 -9.50
CA VAL A 398 -0.87 16.52 -8.31
C VAL A 398 -1.01 15.50 -7.19
N THR A 399 -1.17 14.22 -7.51
CA THR A 399 -1.35 13.16 -6.51
C THR A 399 -0.46 11.95 -6.86
N PRO A 400 0.61 11.70 -6.09
CA PRO A 400 1.17 12.63 -5.10
C PRO A 400 1.70 13.91 -5.76
N PRO A 401 1.80 15.05 -5.03
CA PRO A 401 2.40 16.27 -5.57
C PRO A 401 3.83 15.99 -6.04
N THR A 402 4.05 16.05 -7.36
CA THR A 402 5.34 15.71 -7.96
C THR A 402 5.88 16.91 -8.72
N PHE A 403 7.12 17.26 -8.42
CA PHE A 403 7.79 18.41 -8.99
C PHE A 403 9.05 17.97 -9.74
N VAL A 404 9.26 18.55 -10.91
CA VAL A 404 10.50 18.38 -11.69
C VAL A 404 11.33 19.64 -11.59
N VAL A 405 12.55 19.51 -11.10
CA VAL A 405 13.53 20.59 -11.01
C VAL A 405 14.55 20.42 -12.14
N PHE A 406 14.66 21.39 -13.00
CA PHE A 406 15.59 21.38 -14.13
C PHE A 406 16.93 21.99 -13.71
N VAL A 407 17.98 21.20 -13.83
CA VAL A 407 19.34 21.56 -13.40
C VAL A 407 20.34 21.36 -14.55
N HIS A 408 21.51 22.02 -14.48
CA HIS A 408 22.54 21.86 -15.50
C HIS A 408 23.27 20.52 -15.39
N ASP A 409 23.39 19.96 -14.19
CA ASP A 409 24.10 18.70 -13.92
C ASP A 409 23.48 18.04 -12.68
N PRO A 410 22.70 16.95 -12.86
CA PRO A 410 22.05 16.25 -11.74
C PRO A 410 23.02 15.65 -10.72
N GLU A 411 24.26 15.29 -11.13
CA GLU A 411 25.26 14.69 -10.24
C GLU A 411 25.76 15.68 -9.16
N LEU A 412 25.54 16.97 -9.37
CA LEU A 412 25.86 18.02 -8.40
C LEU A 412 24.73 18.24 -7.37
N LEU A 413 23.58 17.58 -7.50
CA LEU A 413 22.50 17.68 -6.54
C LEU A 413 22.79 16.80 -5.32
N HIS A 414 23.38 17.41 -4.28
CA HIS A 414 23.65 16.71 -3.04
C HIS A 414 22.34 16.36 -2.30
N PHE A 415 22.24 15.17 -1.72
CA PHE A 415 21.04 14.66 -1.07
C PHE A 415 20.50 15.58 0.05
N SER A 416 21.37 16.30 0.76
CA SER A 416 20.96 17.26 1.80
C SER A 416 20.25 18.47 1.21
N TYR A 417 20.66 18.91 0.00
CA TYR A 417 20.02 20.03 -0.68
C TYR A 417 18.68 19.61 -1.30
N GLN A 418 18.59 18.38 -1.79
CA GLN A 418 17.33 17.81 -2.22
C GLN A 418 16.31 17.79 -1.08
N ARG A 419 16.71 17.34 0.13
CA ARG A 419 15.84 17.39 1.32
C ARG A 419 15.42 18.81 1.68
N PHE A 420 16.32 19.79 1.58
CA PHE A 420 15.98 21.18 1.83
C PHE A 420 14.93 21.71 0.84
N LEU A 421 14.98 21.31 -0.44
CA LEU A 421 13.99 21.71 -1.43
C LEU A 421 12.62 21.01 -1.25
N ILE A 422 12.60 19.85 -0.63
CA ILE A 422 11.38 19.07 -0.34
C ILE A 422 10.65 19.63 0.89
N ASN A 423 11.40 20.09 1.91
CA ASN A 423 10.86 20.67 3.14
C ASN A 423 10.60 22.18 3.00
#